data_ffa8f3bf03025931ecd31f31c986f908
#
_entry.id   ffa8f3bf03025931ecd31f31c986f908
#
_cell.length_a   1.000
_cell.length_b   1.000
_cell.length_c   1.000
_cell.angle_alpha   90.00
_cell.angle_beta   90.00
_cell.angle_gamma   90.00
#
_symmetry.space_group_name_H-M   'P 1'
#
loop_
_entity.id
_entity.type
_entity.pdbx_description
1 polymer ?
#
loop_
_entity_poly.entity_id
_entity_poly.type
_entity_poly.pdbx_seq_one_letter_code
_entity_poly.pdbx_strand_id
1 'polypeptide(L)'
;MALSEEQLELLGNRLVPLYQKFERAVINDVVRRLVKTERLTETAEIMAETLRDKGFSPAAIRAQVMKAINADKKLQEAIAVNTLEMKQLVLGEIKMLRENARTESEQLWEDAGNMAFHEDLSVWEQGANPVMDSAFEQIVRATSKRATDELLNLTKSLGFRTADGLNVRAERIFTHEMNMTFVKLSSGTYSYGQAIDEAVRELAKSGIRHVDFDGGVTRQLDTAVRNAVMTASAQLAGEITMHNVEQTGVEYVEVSAHWGAREGVGHANHAGWQGKVYRVQGADGEYENLEEATGYPSDPKGLCGYNCRHAFYPFWPGISEPTKWETEPGPFELDGRTYTYYQATQEQRRREREIRALKREEAAYEAAGLKDKAKEAARKIRIETVEYKDFSEAVGIRAKTERLRVVE
;
A
#
# COMPACT_ATOMS: atom_id res chain seq x y z
N MET A 1 19.89 -18.32 6.86
CA MET A 1 18.67 -18.37 6.00
C MET A 1 18.54 -17.02 5.33
N ALA A 2 18.21 -16.93 4.05
CA ALA A 2 17.89 -15.67 3.43
C ALA A 2 16.74 -14.96 4.19
N LEU A 3 16.49 -13.67 3.92
CA LEU A 3 15.51 -12.88 4.70
C LEU A 3 14.18 -13.60 4.90
N SER A 4 13.77 -13.75 6.15
CA SER A 4 12.48 -14.34 6.52
C SER A 4 11.29 -13.43 6.12
N GLU A 5 10.07 -13.98 6.08
CA GLU A 5 8.87 -13.18 5.84
C GLU A 5 8.75 -12.03 6.85
N GLU A 6 9.10 -12.25 8.12
CA GLU A 6 9.04 -11.21 9.16
C GLU A 6 10.06 -10.10 8.91
N GLN A 7 11.27 -10.44 8.48
CA GLN A 7 12.30 -9.46 8.13
C GLN A 7 11.90 -8.65 6.88
N LEU A 8 11.36 -9.31 5.85
CA LEU A 8 10.83 -8.63 4.68
C LEU A 8 9.69 -7.66 5.04
N GLU A 9 8.80 -8.05 5.95
CA GLU A 9 7.73 -7.17 6.43
C GLU A 9 8.27 -6.00 7.27
N LEU A 10 9.27 -6.24 8.10
CA LEU A 10 9.93 -5.18 8.87
C LEU A 10 10.54 -4.13 7.94
N LEU A 11 11.32 -4.55 6.96
CA LEU A 11 11.89 -3.67 5.94
C LEU A 11 10.80 -2.96 5.15
N GLY A 12 9.78 -3.69 4.68
CA GLY A 12 8.65 -3.17 3.91
C GLY A 12 7.86 -2.08 4.64
N ASN A 13 7.82 -2.11 5.97
CA ASN A 13 7.13 -1.11 6.78
C ASN A 13 7.99 0.11 7.11
N ARG A 14 9.29 0.09 6.89
CA ARG A 14 10.22 1.13 7.35
C ARG A 14 9.96 2.50 6.74
N LEU A 15 9.67 2.56 5.44
CA LEU A 15 9.39 3.82 4.74
C LEU A 15 7.90 4.23 4.75
N VAL A 16 6.99 3.31 5.08
CA VAL A 16 5.54 3.56 5.07
C VAL A 16 5.14 4.81 5.88
N PRO A 17 5.70 5.08 7.08
CA PRO A 17 5.35 6.27 7.86
C PRO A 17 5.59 7.60 7.13
N LEU A 18 6.64 7.70 6.31
CA LEU A 18 6.91 8.92 5.52
C LEU A 18 5.77 9.22 4.55
N TYR A 19 5.30 8.19 3.85
CA TYR A 19 4.24 8.31 2.86
C TYR A 19 2.87 8.51 3.51
N GLN A 20 2.62 7.93 4.67
CA GLN A 20 1.41 8.17 5.47
C GLN A 20 1.37 9.60 6.01
N LYS A 21 2.50 10.17 6.44
CA LYS A 21 2.60 11.56 6.88
C LYS A 21 2.22 12.52 5.75
N PHE A 22 2.73 12.26 4.54
CA PHE A 22 2.34 13.00 3.35
C PHE A 22 0.83 12.87 3.05
N GLU A 23 0.30 11.65 3.05
CA GLU A 23 -1.13 11.39 2.83
C GLU A 23 -1.99 12.19 3.82
N ARG A 24 -1.64 12.13 5.10
CA ARG A 24 -2.34 12.85 6.17
C ARG A 24 -2.32 14.36 5.96
N ALA A 25 -1.16 14.93 5.63
CA ALA A 25 -1.02 16.36 5.37
C ALA A 25 -1.98 16.82 4.26
N VAL A 26 -2.03 16.08 3.16
CA VAL A 26 -2.88 16.40 2.01
C VAL A 26 -4.37 16.24 2.34
N ILE A 27 -4.79 15.13 2.93
CA ILE A 27 -6.22 14.89 3.27
C ILE A 27 -6.71 15.93 4.27
N ASN A 28 -5.95 16.17 5.34
CA ASN A 28 -6.32 17.12 6.37
C ASN A 28 -6.44 18.55 5.83
N ASP A 29 -5.56 18.95 4.91
CA ASP A 29 -5.62 20.28 4.31
C ASP A 29 -6.86 20.44 3.39
N VAL A 30 -7.15 19.44 2.57
CA VAL A 30 -8.38 19.42 1.74
C VAL A 30 -9.61 19.60 2.63
N VAL A 31 -9.73 18.80 3.67
CA VAL A 31 -10.92 18.84 4.55
C VAL A 31 -11.06 20.17 5.29
N ARG A 32 -9.95 20.72 5.81
CA ARG A 32 -9.97 22.07 6.42
C ARG A 32 -10.48 23.14 5.46
N ARG A 33 -10.05 23.08 4.19
CA ARG A 33 -10.47 24.04 3.17
C ARG A 33 -11.94 23.89 2.82
N LEU A 34 -12.42 22.65 2.71
CA LEU A 34 -13.84 22.36 2.49
C LEU A 34 -14.68 22.94 3.63
N VAL A 35 -14.35 22.65 4.89
CA VAL A 35 -15.08 23.18 6.05
C VAL A 35 -15.01 24.71 6.14
N LYS A 36 -13.84 25.31 5.86
CA LYS A 36 -13.69 26.78 5.86
C LYS A 36 -14.58 27.46 4.81
N THR A 37 -14.88 26.77 3.71
CA THR A 37 -15.71 27.32 2.62
C THR A 37 -17.21 27.24 2.96
N GLU A 38 -17.63 26.49 3.96
CA GLU A 38 -19.02 26.29 4.39
C GLU A 38 -19.77 27.61 4.57
N ARG A 39 -19.20 28.56 5.29
CA ARG A 39 -19.83 29.87 5.56
C ARG A 39 -20.13 30.69 4.30
N LEU A 40 -19.43 30.43 3.22
CA LEU A 40 -19.63 31.13 1.93
C LEU A 40 -20.72 30.49 1.08
N THR A 41 -21.18 29.27 1.45
CA THR A 41 -22.21 28.52 0.72
C THR A 41 -23.60 28.60 1.35
N GLU A 42 -23.72 29.20 2.54
CA GLU A 42 -24.97 29.29 3.31
C GLU A 42 -26.13 29.88 2.48
N THR A 43 -25.87 30.94 1.70
CA THR A 43 -26.89 31.54 0.82
C THR A 43 -27.39 30.55 -0.24
N ALA A 44 -26.51 29.76 -0.81
CA ALA A 44 -26.84 28.74 -1.82
C ALA A 44 -27.64 27.58 -1.19
N GLU A 45 -27.31 27.20 0.03
CA GLU A 45 -28.02 26.16 0.79
C GLU A 45 -29.46 26.59 1.11
N ILE A 46 -29.63 27.79 1.70
CA ILE A 46 -30.94 28.38 1.98
C ILE A 46 -31.78 28.50 0.69
N MET A 47 -31.16 28.90 -0.41
CA MET A 47 -31.83 28.96 -1.71
C MET A 47 -32.33 27.56 -2.16
N ALA A 48 -31.48 26.55 -2.05
CA ALA A 48 -31.82 25.17 -2.44
C ALA A 48 -33.03 24.66 -1.62
N GLU A 49 -33.00 24.85 -0.30
CA GLU A 49 -34.09 24.48 0.61
C GLU A 49 -35.39 25.23 0.29
N THR A 50 -35.30 26.55 0.13
CA THR A 50 -36.47 27.40 -0.21
C THR A 50 -37.13 26.98 -1.52
N LEU A 51 -36.34 26.67 -2.54
CA LEU A 51 -36.87 26.23 -3.83
C LEU A 51 -37.50 24.85 -3.77
N ARG A 52 -36.90 23.94 -2.97
CA ARG A 52 -37.47 22.62 -2.72
C ARG A 52 -38.84 22.72 -2.01
N ASP A 53 -38.91 23.53 -0.95
CA ASP A 53 -40.13 23.72 -0.17
C ASP A 53 -41.27 24.37 -1.00
N LYS A 54 -40.91 25.18 -1.99
CA LYS A 54 -41.84 25.73 -2.97
C LYS A 54 -42.22 24.77 -4.08
N GLY A 55 -41.75 23.52 -4.05
CA GLY A 55 -42.12 22.48 -5.01
C GLY A 55 -41.44 22.60 -6.39
N PHE A 56 -40.33 23.32 -6.50
CA PHE A 56 -39.58 23.37 -7.76
C PHE A 56 -38.98 22.00 -8.11
N SER A 57 -38.89 21.71 -9.40
CA SER A 57 -38.26 20.48 -9.86
C SER A 57 -36.76 20.45 -9.54
N PRO A 58 -36.13 19.29 -9.32
CA PRO A 58 -34.69 19.17 -9.06
C PRO A 58 -33.84 19.88 -10.12
N ALA A 59 -34.22 19.83 -11.40
CA ALA A 59 -33.52 20.51 -12.48
C ALA A 59 -33.58 22.03 -12.34
N ALA A 60 -34.74 22.59 -11.93
CA ALA A 60 -34.89 24.02 -11.72
C ALA A 60 -34.11 24.50 -10.49
N ILE A 61 -34.15 23.72 -9.40
CA ILE A 61 -33.35 23.99 -8.19
C ILE A 61 -31.86 24.05 -8.57
N ARG A 62 -31.38 23.01 -9.23
CA ARG A 62 -29.98 22.94 -9.66
C ARG A 62 -29.56 24.13 -10.53
N ALA A 63 -30.37 24.52 -11.51
CA ALA A 63 -30.07 25.63 -12.40
C ALA A 63 -29.95 26.96 -11.64
N GLN A 64 -30.87 27.23 -10.70
CA GLN A 64 -30.88 28.48 -9.94
C GLN A 64 -29.74 28.53 -8.91
N VAL A 65 -29.52 27.46 -8.16
CA VAL A 65 -28.46 27.37 -7.13
C VAL A 65 -27.08 27.47 -7.79
N MET A 66 -26.84 26.75 -8.89
CA MET A 66 -25.57 26.83 -9.62
C MET A 66 -25.33 28.22 -10.21
N LYS A 67 -26.38 28.91 -10.67
CA LYS A 67 -26.28 30.30 -11.12
C LYS A 67 -25.87 31.24 -9.98
N ALA A 68 -26.44 31.07 -8.78
CA ALA A 68 -26.10 31.85 -7.60
C ALA A 68 -24.64 31.58 -7.16
N ILE A 69 -24.22 30.31 -7.07
CA ILE A 69 -22.84 29.91 -6.75
C ILE A 69 -21.85 30.56 -7.72
N ASN A 70 -22.12 30.48 -9.04
CA ASN A 70 -21.22 31.05 -10.05
C ASN A 70 -21.19 32.60 -10.06
N ALA A 71 -22.24 33.23 -9.59
CA ALA A 71 -22.32 34.70 -9.48
C ALA A 71 -21.69 35.26 -8.20
N ASP A 72 -21.47 34.43 -7.17
CA ASP A 72 -20.88 34.86 -5.91
C ASP A 72 -19.35 35.04 -6.06
N LYS A 73 -18.94 36.31 -6.24
CA LYS A 73 -17.52 36.65 -6.42
C LYS A 73 -16.65 36.25 -5.25
N LYS A 74 -17.15 36.41 -4.00
CA LYS A 74 -16.36 36.06 -2.80
C LYS A 74 -16.11 34.56 -2.71
N LEU A 75 -17.13 33.77 -3.01
CA LEU A 75 -17.02 32.32 -3.06
C LEU A 75 -16.05 31.88 -4.16
N GLN A 76 -16.17 32.46 -5.37
CA GLN A 76 -15.29 32.11 -6.48
C GLN A 76 -13.83 32.51 -6.24
N GLU A 77 -13.58 33.69 -5.64
CA GLU A 77 -12.25 34.11 -5.22
C GLU A 77 -11.67 33.16 -4.14
N ALA A 78 -12.46 32.78 -3.13
CA ALA A 78 -12.04 31.85 -2.11
C ALA A 78 -11.68 30.46 -2.67
N ILE A 79 -12.46 29.97 -3.61
CA ILE A 79 -12.17 28.68 -4.31
C ILE A 79 -10.88 28.80 -5.12
N ALA A 80 -10.67 29.89 -5.85
CA ALA A 80 -9.48 30.10 -6.65
C ALA A 80 -8.21 30.16 -5.76
N VAL A 81 -8.25 30.90 -4.65
CA VAL A 81 -7.16 30.97 -3.68
C VAL A 81 -6.87 29.59 -3.07
N ASN A 82 -7.90 28.91 -2.55
CA ASN A 82 -7.74 27.59 -1.96
C ASN A 82 -7.19 26.56 -2.97
N THR A 83 -7.61 26.63 -4.24
CA THR A 83 -7.09 25.75 -5.31
C THR A 83 -5.60 25.99 -5.55
N LEU A 84 -5.16 27.25 -5.59
CA LEU A 84 -3.75 27.60 -5.79
C LEU A 84 -2.90 27.15 -4.61
N GLU A 85 -3.32 27.47 -3.39
CA GLU A 85 -2.63 27.09 -2.16
C GLU A 85 -2.54 25.56 -1.99
N MET A 86 -3.64 24.85 -2.29
CA MET A 86 -3.64 23.37 -2.27
C MET A 86 -2.61 22.79 -3.24
N LYS A 87 -2.56 23.32 -4.46
CA LYS A 87 -1.55 22.90 -5.45
C LYS A 87 -0.13 23.13 -4.93
N GLN A 88 0.14 24.28 -4.33
CA GLN A 88 1.46 24.63 -3.76
C GLN A 88 1.81 23.69 -2.61
N LEU A 89 0.87 23.41 -1.70
CA LEU A 89 1.05 22.48 -0.59
C LEU A 89 1.42 21.09 -1.12
N VAL A 90 0.61 20.53 -2.01
CA VAL A 90 0.86 19.17 -2.55
C VAL A 90 2.24 19.07 -3.21
N LEU A 91 2.62 20.05 -4.02
CA LEU A 91 3.93 20.05 -4.68
C LEU A 91 5.09 20.19 -3.69
N GLY A 92 4.92 21.02 -2.64
CA GLY A 92 5.89 21.16 -1.56
C GLY A 92 6.05 19.87 -0.75
N GLU A 93 4.95 19.26 -0.37
CA GLU A 93 4.95 17.98 0.36
C GLU A 93 5.56 16.84 -0.47
N ILE A 94 5.28 16.77 -1.79
CA ILE A 94 5.91 15.79 -2.69
C ILE A 94 7.43 16.00 -2.72
N LYS A 95 7.90 17.24 -2.78
CA LYS A 95 9.33 17.53 -2.77
C LYS A 95 9.99 17.04 -1.48
N MET A 96 9.44 17.38 -0.33
CA MET A 96 9.93 16.93 0.98
C MET A 96 9.89 15.41 1.12
N LEU A 97 8.80 14.79 0.69
CA LEU A 97 8.67 13.32 0.69
C LEU A 97 9.79 12.65 -0.12
N ARG A 98 10.10 13.17 -1.31
CA ARG A 98 11.14 12.63 -2.19
C ARG A 98 12.55 12.78 -1.59
N GLU A 99 12.83 13.91 -0.96
CA GLU A 99 14.10 14.16 -0.28
C GLU A 99 14.27 13.19 0.90
N ASN A 100 13.28 13.09 1.76
CA ASN A 100 13.31 12.20 2.92
C ASN A 100 13.36 10.72 2.50
N ALA A 101 12.55 10.31 1.51
CA ALA A 101 12.53 8.93 1.02
C ALA A 101 13.89 8.53 0.43
N ARG A 102 14.60 9.43 -0.24
CA ARG A 102 15.95 9.16 -0.76
C ARG A 102 16.92 8.89 0.39
N THR A 103 16.98 9.79 1.39
CA THR A 103 17.89 9.65 2.53
C THR A 103 17.62 8.39 3.34
N GLU A 104 16.36 8.13 3.67
CA GLU A 104 15.96 6.95 4.43
C GLU A 104 16.18 5.64 3.65
N SER A 105 16.06 5.69 2.31
CA SER A 105 16.29 4.52 1.46
C SER A 105 17.75 4.08 1.44
N GLU A 106 18.71 5.01 1.46
CA GLU A 106 20.13 4.68 1.45
C GLU A 106 20.48 3.76 2.63
N GLN A 107 20.08 4.15 3.84
CA GLN A 107 20.30 3.34 5.04
C GLN A 107 19.52 2.02 5.03
N LEU A 108 18.29 2.05 4.51
CA LEU A 108 17.46 0.85 4.43
C LEU A 108 18.10 -0.24 3.58
N TRP A 109 18.66 0.11 2.42
CA TRP A 109 19.26 -0.88 1.52
C TRP A 109 20.59 -1.41 2.04
N GLU A 110 21.37 -0.59 2.72
CA GLU A 110 22.59 -1.02 3.40
C GLU A 110 22.26 -2.03 4.50
N ASP A 111 21.27 -1.71 5.35
CA ASP A 111 20.81 -2.60 6.42
C ASP A 111 20.23 -3.91 5.86
N ALA A 112 19.45 -3.84 4.77
CA ALA A 112 18.86 -5.01 4.13
C ALA A 112 19.95 -5.92 3.51
N GLY A 113 20.97 -5.35 2.88
CA GLY A 113 22.10 -6.10 2.34
C GLY A 113 22.90 -6.81 3.44
N ASN A 114 23.26 -6.08 4.49
CA ASN A 114 23.95 -6.65 5.64
C ASN A 114 23.15 -7.76 6.31
N MET A 115 21.84 -7.53 6.51
CA MET A 115 20.94 -8.53 7.09
C MET A 115 20.88 -9.80 6.23
N ALA A 116 20.71 -9.66 4.91
CA ALA A 116 20.67 -10.78 3.99
C ALA A 116 21.97 -11.59 4.01
N PHE A 117 23.12 -10.92 4.00
CA PHE A 117 24.41 -11.58 4.07
C PHE A 117 24.62 -12.35 5.38
N HIS A 118 24.27 -11.74 6.51
CA HIS A 118 24.43 -12.41 7.82
C HIS A 118 23.47 -13.59 8.01
N GLU A 119 22.25 -13.50 7.47
CA GLU A 119 21.33 -14.65 7.49
C GLU A 119 21.86 -15.81 6.64
N ASP A 120 22.46 -15.52 5.49
CA ASP A 120 23.11 -16.53 4.67
C ASP A 120 24.26 -17.22 5.41
N LEU A 121 25.14 -16.46 6.08
CA LEU A 121 26.29 -17.04 6.83
C LEU A 121 25.88 -18.16 7.77
N SER A 122 24.72 -18.07 8.42
CA SER A 122 24.24 -19.10 9.34
C SER A 122 24.03 -20.47 8.69
N VAL A 123 23.80 -20.50 7.38
CA VAL A 123 23.63 -21.73 6.60
C VAL A 123 24.98 -22.25 6.09
N TRP A 124 25.97 -21.34 5.86
CA TRP A 124 27.27 -21.67 5.31
C TRP A 124 28.26 -22.23 6.33
N GLU A 125 27.94 -22.27 7.63
CA GLU A 125 28.81 -22.85 8.67
C GLU A 125 29.27 -24.30 8.39
N GLN A 126 28.60 -25.00 7.46
CA GLN A 126 28.90 -26.35 7.04
C GLN A 126 29.84 -26.48 5.83
N GLY A 127 30.25 -25.36 5.23
CA GLY A 127 31.07 -25.32 4.00
C GLY A 127 32.04 -24.16 3.92
N ALA A 128 32.45 -23.77 2.70
CA ALA A 128 33.25 -22.58 2.46
C ALA A 128 32.46 -21.32 2.80
N ASN A 129 32.99 -20.44 3.63
CA ASN A 129 32.31 -19.22 4.03
C ASN A 129 32.44 -18.15 2.94
N PRO A 130 31.32 -17.57 2.47
CA PRO A 130 31.36 -16.41 1.59
C PRO A 130 31.92 -15.19 2.34
N VAL A 131 32.46 -14.23 1.60
CA VAL A 131 33.01 -13.00 2.16
C VAL A 131 32.33 -11.78 1.52
N MET A 132 32.15 -10.72 2.29
CA MET A 132 31.75 -9.41 1.76
C MET A 132 32.91 -8.83 0.95
N ASP A 133 32.82 -8.94 -0.36
CA ASP A 133 33.80 -8.43 -1.30
C ASP A 133 33.28 -7.17 -2.05
N SER A 134 34.07 -6.69 -3.01
CA SER A 134 33.67 -5.54 -3.83
C SER A 134 32.43 -5.82 -4.70
N ALA A 135 32.13 -7.07 -5.03
CA ALA A 135 30.94 -7.43 -5.79
C ALA A 135 29.69 -7.35 -4.90
N PHE A 136 29.78 -7.78 -3.65
CA PHE A 136 28.71 -7.55 -2.67
C PHE A 136 28.35 -6.06 -2.56
N GLU A 137 29.37 -5.18 -2.39
CA GLU A 137 29.11 -3.73 -2.36
C GLU A 137 28.46 -3.20 -3.63
N GLN A 138 28.84 -3.72 -4.80
CA GLN A 138 28.25 -3.32 -6.09
C GLN A 138 26.78 -3.79 -6.20
N ILE A 139 26.45 -4.99 -5.74
CA ILE A 139 25.08 -5.51 -5.69
C ILE A 139 24.20 -4.59 -4.83
N VAL A 140 24.65 -4.28 -3.61
CA VAL A 140 23.91 -3.38 -2.69
C VAL A 140 23.73 -2.00 -3.31
N ARG A 141 24.75 -1.40 -3.90
CA ARG A 141 24.66 -0.08 -4.55
C ARG A 141 23.74 -0.08 -5.77
N ALA A 142 23.80 -1.09 -6.61
CA ALA A 142 22.97 -1.21 -7.82
C ALA A 142 21.49 -1.36 -7.44
N THR A 143 21.19 -2.24 -6.48
CA THR A 143 19.84 -2.45 -5.99
C THR A 143 19.31 -1.22 -5.24
N SER A 144 20.14 -0.59 -4.39
CA SER A 144 19.80 0.68 -3.72
C SER A 144 19.35 1.73 -4.72
N LYS A 145 20.13 1.96 -5.76
CA LYS A 145 19.78 2.93 -6.80
C LYS A 145 18.49 2.59 -7.52
N ARG A 146 18.34 1.35 -8.01
CA ARG A 146 17.14 0.88 -8.73
C ARG A 146 15.90 1.00 -7.86
N ALA A 147 15.96 0.51 -6.63
CA ALA A 147 14.81 0.48 -5.71
C ALA A 147 14.44 1.89 -5.23
N THR A 148 15.42 2.76 -4.97
CA THR A 148 15.15 4.16 -4.62
C THR A 148 14.50 4.90 -5.80
N ASP A 149 14.97 4.70 -7.02
CA ASP A 149 14.36 5.29 -8.21
C ASP A 149 12.91 4.82 -8.41
N GLU A 150 12.61 3.54 -8.13
CA GLU A 150 11.25 3.00 -8.16
C GLU A 150 10.34 3.67 -7.11
N LEU A 151 10.81 3.79 -5.86
CA LEU A 151 10.08 4.50 -4.79
C LEU A 151 9.80 5.95 -5.15
N LEU A 152 10.77 6.66 -5.73
CA LEU A 152 10.59 8.03 -6.19
C LEU A 152 9.64 8.12 -7.38
N ASN A 153 9.59 7.10 -8.24
CA ASN A 153 8.62 7.03 -9.34
C ASN A 153 7.18 6.90 -8.84
N LEU A 154 6.94 6.22 -7.72
CA LEU A 154 5.60 6.15 -7.12
C LEU A 154 5.03 7.54 -6.79
N THR A 155 5.87 8.53 -6.56
CA THR A 155 5.45 9.90 -6.24
C THR A 155 5.17 10.78 -7.46
N LYS A 156 5.42 10.31 -8.67
CA LYS A 156 5.20 11.09 -9.90
C LYS A 156 3.73 11.16 -10.30
N SER A 157 2.93 10.20 -9.85
CA SER A 157 1.55 10.02 -10.30
C SER A 157 0.64 9.75 -9.10
N LEU A 158 0.37 10.79 -8.32
CA LEU A 158 -0.44 10.72 -7.11
C LEU A 158 -1.84 11.27 -7.32
N GLY A 159 -2.83 10.60 -6.75
CA GLY A 159 -4.22 11.01 -6.84
C GLY A 159 -5.13 10.26 -5.89
N PHE A 160 -6.42 10.49 -6.06
CA PHE A 160 -7.50 9.84 -5.33
C PHE A 160 -8.42 9.14 -6.31
N ARG A 161 -8.99 8.03 -5.87
CA ARG A 161 -10.10 7.38 -6.57
C ARG A 161 -11.40 7.80 -5.91
N THR A 162 -12.23 8.48 -6.66
CA THR A 162 -13.52 9.00 -6.21
C THR A 162 -14.60 7.93 -6.24
N ALA A 163 -15.75 8.17 -5.59
CA ALA A 163 -16.86 7.22 -5.51
C ALA A 163 -17.46 6.88 -6.88
N ASP A 164 -17.47 7.84 -7.80
CA ASP A 164 -17.90 7.65 -9.20
C ASP A 164 -16.85 6.92 -10.07
N GLY A 165 -15.72 6.51 -9.45
CA GLY A 165 -14.69 5.72 -10.09
C GLY A 165 -13.66 6.51 -10.91
N LEU A 166 -13.66 7.83 -10.82
CA LEU A 166 -12.65 8.66 -11.47
C LEU A 166 -11.33 8.65 -10.69
N ASN A 167 -10.23 8.85 -11.41
CA ASN A 167 -8.93 9.10 -10.83
C ASN A 167 -8.63 10.60 -10.92
N VAL A 168 -8.57 11.27 -9.77
CA VAL A 168 -8.34 12.71 -9.66
C VAL A 168 -6.94 12.95 -9.11
N ARG A 169 -6.13 13.78 -9.79
CA ARG A 169 -4.78 14.15 -9.33
C ARG A 169 -4.84 14.83 -7.96
N ALA A 170 -3.87 14.52 -7.09
CA ALA A 170 -3.84 15.02 -5.72
C ALA A 170 -3.93 16.56 -5.64
N GLU A 171 -3.26 17.27 -6.54
CA GLU A 171 -3.29 18.74 -6.60
C GLU A 171 -4.62 19.34 -7.10
N ARG A 172 -5.54 18.51 -7.61
CA ARG A 172 -6.86 18.92 -8.11
C ARG A 172 -8.01 18.44 -7.23
N ILE A 173 -7.73 17.67 -6.20
CA ILE A 173 -8.77 17.00 -5.42
C ILE A 173 -9.69 18.00 -4.70
N PHE A 174 -9.17 19.11 -4.18
CA PHE A 174 -9.99 20.15 -3.55
C PHE A 174 -11.03 20.71 -4.53
N THR A 175 -10.62 21.06 -5.74
CA THR A 175 -11.55 21.57 -6.77
C THR A 175 -12.61 20.54 -7.17
N HIS A 176 -12.21 19.27 -7.25
CA HIS A 176 -13.15 18.18 -7.53
C HIS A 176 -14.20 18.06 -6.43
N GLU A 177 -13.78 17.98 -5.16
CA GLU A 177 -14.69 17.83 -4.01
C GLU A 177 -15.61 19.06 -3.85
N MET A 178 -15.11 20.29 -4.10
CA MET A 178 -15.95 21.48 -4.12
C MET A 178 -17.03 21.39 -5.18
N ASN A 179 -16.69 20.96 -6.40
CA ASN A 179 -17.68 20.79 -7.48
C ASN A 179 -18.72 19.71 -7.13
N MET A 180 -18.28 18.59 -6.56
CA MET A 180 -19.20 17.53 -6.10
C MET A 180 -20.12 18.03 -4.97
N THR A 181 -19.58 18.78 -4.03
CA THR A 181 -20.36 19.43 -2.97
C THR A 181 -21.41 20.36 -3.54
N PHE A 182 -21.09 21.19 -4.53
CA PHE A 182 -22.07 22.06 -5.19
C PHE A 182 -23.13 21.26 -5.96
N VAL A 183 -22.76 20.16 -6.61
CA VAL A 183 -23.74 19.28 -7.26
C VAL A 183 -24.71 18.68 -6.24
N LYS A 184 -24.22 18.20 -5.10
CA LYS A 184 -25.03 17.66 -4.01
C LYS A 184 -25.95 18.73 -3.41
N LEU A 185 -25.40 19.92 -3.07
CA LEU A 185 -26.15 21.04 -2.56
C LEU A 185 -27.25 21.51 -3.51
N SER A 186 -26.94 21.64 -4.78
CA SER A 186 -27.89 22.07 -5.83
C SER A 186 -29.00 21.05 -6.12
N SER A 187 -28.89 19.80 -5.62
CA SER A 187 -30.00 18.85 -5.67
C SER A 187 -31.14 19.20 -4.69
N GLY A 188 -30.85 20.02 -3.67
CA GLY A 188 -31.76 20.37 -2.59
C GLY A 188 -32.01 19.25 -1.58
N THR A 189 -31.31 18.13 -1.68
CA THR A 189 -31.45 16.97 -0.78
C THR A 189 -30.33 16.84 0.24
N TYR A 190 -29.22 17.54 0.02
CA TYR A 190 -28.07 17.53 0.88
C TYR A 190 -27.85 18.92 1.52
N SER A 191 -27.54 18.94 2.81
CA SER A 191 -26.90 20.11 3.44
C SER A 191 -25.42 20.15 3.07
N TYR A 192 -24.79 21.31 3.23
CA TYR A 192 -23.35 21.43 3.01
C TYR A 192 -22.56 20.50 3.95
N GLY A 193 -22.96 20.46 5.23
CA GLY A 193 -22.33 19.57 6.21
C GLY A 193 -22.43 18.09 5.87
N GLN A 194 -23.54 17.65 5.30
CA GLN A 194 -23.70 16.26 4.80
C GLN A 194 -22.78 15.98 3.59
N ALA A 195 -22.68 16.95 2.66
CA ALA A 195 -21.80 16.81 1.50
C ALA A 195 -20.30 16.75 1.90
N ILE A 196 -19.89 17.56 2.91
CA ILE A 196 -18.53 17.50 3.48
C ILE A 196 -18.27 16.15 4.16
N ASP A 197 -19.23 15.65 4.94
CA ASP A 197 -19.12 14.37 5.64
C ASP A 197 -18.88 13.22 4.66
N GLU A 198 -19.59 13.22 3.54
CA GLU A 198 -19.33 12.24 2.47
C GLU A 198 -17.95 12.43 1.83
N ALA A 199 -17.55 13.67 1.51
CA ALA A 199 -16.23 13.95 0.94
C ALA A 199 -15.09 13.46 1.85
N VAL A 200 -15.21 13.69 3.18
CA VAL A 200 -14.22 13.19 4.16
C VAL A 200 -14.14 11.66 4.12
N ARG A 201 -15.28 10.98 4.13
CA ARG A 201 -15.32 9.51 4.07
C ARG A 201 -14.75 8.97 2.76
N GLU A 202 -15.06 9.58 1.63
CA GLU A 202 -14.54 9.18 0.33
C GLU A 202 -13.02 9.37 0.25
N LEU A 203 -12.50 10.52 0.66
CA LEU A 203 -11.07 10.79 0.71
C LEU A 203 -10.34 9.83 1.65
N ALA A 204 -10.87 9.59 2.83
CA ALA A 204 -10.31 8.66 3.82
C ALA A 204 -10.30 7.22 3.32
N LYS A 205 -11.39 6.78 2.67
CA LYS A 205 -11.51 5.43 2.08
C LYS A 205 -10.57 5.24 0.90
N SER A 206 -10.47 6.23 0.02
CA SER A 206 -9.52 6.21 -1.09
C SER A 206 -8.09 6.14 -0.57
N GLY A 207 -7.73 7.01 0.36
CA GLY A 207 -6.36 7.38 0.65
C GLY A 207 -5.68 7.95 -0.59
N ILE A 208 -4.45 8.43 -0.45
CA ILE A 208 -3.62 8.77 -1.60
C ILE A 208 -3.19 7.48 -2.31
N ARG A 209 -3.24 7.54 -3.63
CA ARG A 209 -2.93 6.40 -4.51
C ARG A 209 -1.82 6.78 -5.47
N HIS A 210 -0.95 5.81 -5.76
CA HIS A 210 -0.23 5.80 -7.01
C HIS A 210 -1.21 5.44 -8.11
N VAL A 211 -1.30 6.27 -9.13
CA VAL A 211 -2.30 6.16 -10.21
C VAL A 211 -1.59 6.05 -11.55
N ASP A 212 -1.88 4.99 -12.28
CA ASP A 212 -1.64 4.95 -13.71
C ASP A 212 -2.84 5.62 -14.41
N PHE A 213 -2.66 6.86 -14.85
CA PHE A 213 -3.74 7.63 -15.46
C PHE A 213 -4.11 7.15 -16.87
N ASP A 214 -3.22 6.43 -17.54
CA ASP A 214 -3.45 5.89 -18.88
C ASP A 214 -4.13 4.51 -18.79
N GLY A 215 -3.60 3.62 -17.94
CA GLY A 215 -4.16 2.28 -17.76
C GLY A 215 -5.26 2.17 -16.69
N GLY A 216 -5.54 3.22 -15.94
CA GLY A 216 -6.58 3.25 -14.90
C GLY A 216 -6.28 2.41 -13.64
N VAL A 217 -5.14 1.75 -13.56
CA VAL A 217 -4.74 0.94 -12.42
C VAL A 217 -4.32 1.83 -11.26
N THR A 218 -4.83 1.54 -10.07
CA THR A 218 -4.48 2.30 -8.86
C THR A 218 -4.14 1.40 -7.70
N ARG A 219 -3.18 1.85 -6.85
CA ARG A 219 -2.85 1.20 -5.57
C ARG A 219 -2.73 2.26 -4.48
N GLN A 220 -3.21 1.96 -3.27
CA GLN A 220 -2.94 2.85 -2.13
C GLN A 220 -1.44 3.02 -1.96
N LEU A 221 -1.01 4.25 -1.71
CA LEU A 221 0.40 4.63 -1.73
C LEU A 221 1.22 3.87 -0.67
N ASP A 222 0.69 3.73 0.55
CA ASP A 222 1.31 2.95 1.63
C ASP A 222 1.52 1.48 1.24
N THR A 223 0.55 0.90 0.55
CA THR A 223 0.63 -0.48 0.05
C THR A 223 1.61 -0.60 -1.11
N ALA A 224 1.64 0.37 -2.02
CA ALA A 224 2.57 0.39 -3.14
C ALA A 224 4.02 0.49 -2.65
N VAL A 225 4.28 1.37 -1.67
CA VAL A 225 5.61 1.54 -1.05
C VAL A 225 6.05 0.27 -0.34
N ARG A 226 5.19 -0.29 0.53
CA ARG A 226 5.50 -1.56 1.22
C ARG A 226 5.87 -2.66 0.25
N ASN A 227 5.08 -2.83 -0.80
CA ASN A 227 5.32 -3.86 -1.81
C ASN A 227 6.62 -3.60 -2.59
N ALA A 228 6.92 -2.36 -2.95
CA ALA A 228 8.15 -2.00 -3.63
C ALA A 228 9.39 -2.31 -2.76
N VAL A 229 9.36 -1.93 -1.48
CA VAL A 229 10.45 -2.23 -0.53
C VAL A 229 10.61 -3.73 -0.31
N MET A 230 9.53 -4.46 -0.06
CA MET A 230 9.60 -5.91 0.14
C MET A 230 10.13 -6.64 -1.10
N THR A 231 9.68 -6.25 -2.29
CA THR A 231 10.15 -6.84 -3.54
C THR A 231 11.64 -6.57 -3.75
N ALA A 232 12.07 -5.32 -3.58
CA ALA A 232 13.48 -4.96 -3.73
C ALA A 232 14.37 -5.64 -2.67
N SER A 233 13.90 -5.79 -1.43
CA SER A 233 14.61 -6.52 -0.38
C SER A 233 14.75 -8.03 -0.70
N ALA A 234 13.68 -8.64 -1.24
CA ALA A 234 13.73 -10.04 -1.68
C ALA A 234 14.67 -10.24 -2.86
N GLN A 235 14.68 -9.30 -3.83
CA GLN A 235 15.61 -9.31 -4.96
C GLN A 235 17.06 -9.14 -4.49
N LEU A 236 17.31 -8.18 -3.60
CA LEU A 236 18.65 -7.95 -3.04
C LEU A 236 19.15 -9.20 -2.30
N ALA A 237 18.32 -9.81 -1.47
CA ALA A 237 18.68 -11.05 -0.78
C ALA A 237 18.99 -12.18 -1.77
N GLY A 238 18.16 -12.36 -2.80
CA GLY A 238 18.39 -13.35 -3.84
C GLY A 238 19.69 -13.10 -4.62
N GLU A 239 19.98 -11.85 -4.99
CA GLU A 239 21.24 -11.47 -5.67
C GLU A 239 22.47 -11.76 -4.78
N ILE A 240 22.38 -11.50 -3.47
CA ILE A 240 23.45 -11.79 -2.49
C ILE A 240 23.64 -13.31 -2.34
N THR A 241 22.54 -14.04 -2.13
CA THR A 241 22.61 -15.52 -2.03
C THR A 241 23.21 -16.14 -3.27
N MET A 242 22.81 -15.67 -4.47
CA MET A 242 23.37 -16.18 -5.73
C MET A 242 24.87 -15.85 -5.86
N HIS A 243 25.29 -14.64 -5.49
CA HIS A 243 26.71 -14.27 -5.47
C HIS A 243 27.52 -15.18 -4.52
N ASN A 244 26.97 -15.47 -3.32
CA ASN A 244 27.60 -16.38 -2.37
C ASN A 244 27.69 -17.82 -2.92
N VAL A 245 26.65 -18.31 -3.61
CA VAL A 245 26.63 -19.59 -4.32
C VAL A 245 27.73 -19.67 -5.36
N GLU A 246 27.90 -18.64 -6.17
CA GLU A 246 28.94 -18.54 -7.20
C GLU A 246 30.36 -18.51 -6.59
N GLN A 247 30.59 -17.73 -5.52
CA GLN A 247 31.89 -17.66 -4.83
C GLN A 247 32.33 -19.01 -4.29
N THR A 248 31.41 -19.81 -3.82
CA THR A 248 31.71 -21.05 -3.09
C THR A 248 31.53 -22.30 -3.95
N GLY A 249 31.04 -22.16 -5.19
CA GLY A 249 30.85 -23.26 -6.14
C GLY A 249 29.74 -24.24 -5.75
N VAL A 250 28.78 -23.79 -4.95
CA VAL A 250 27.59 -24.60 -4.63
C VAL A 250 26.68 -24.72 -5.86
N GLU A 251 26.28 -25.93 -6.18
CA GLU A 251 25.49 -26.22 -7.39
C GLU A 251 23.97 -26.29 -7.13
N TYR A 252 23.55 -26.39 -5.88
CA TYR A 252 22.13 -26.62 -5.52
C TYR A 252 21.66 -25.61 -4.48
N VAL A 253 20.37 -25.26 -4.58
CA VAL A 253 19.69 -24.41 -3.62
C VAL A 253 18.34 -25.01 -3.24
N GLU A 254 17.94 -24.82 -1.99
CA GLU A 254 16.59 -25.11 -1.52
C GLU A 254 15.77 -23.84 -1.48
N VAL A 255 14.56 -23.88 -2.04
CA VAL A 255 13.60 -22.76 -1.98
C VAL A 255 12.69 -22.92 -0.79
N SER A 256 12.51 -21.85 -0.01
CA SER A 256 11.64 -21.86 1.17
C SER A 256 10.17 -22.12 0.79
N ALA A 257 9.37 -22.56 1.77
CA ALA A 257 7.92 -22.66 1.62
C ALA A 257 7.20 -21.89 2.73
N HIS A 258 6.00 -21.45 2.43
CA HIS A 258 5.11 -20.83 3.40
C HIS A 258 3.64 -21.07 3.04
N TRP A 259 2.75 -20.99 4.02
CA TRP A 259 1.32 -21.12 3.80
C TRP A 259 0.77 -19.91 3.04
N GLY A 260 -0.25 -20.14 2.22
CA GLY A 260 -0.86 -19.09 1.39
C GLY A 260 0.03 -18.63 0.23
N ALA A 261 0.93 -19.49 -0.24
CA ALA A 261 1.69 -19.24 -1.45
C ALA A 261 0.75 -19.01 -2.63
N ARG A 262 1.16 -18.14 -3.55
CA ARG A 262 0.35 -17.80 -4.71
C ARG A 262 0.12 -19.03 -5.60
N GLU A 263 -1.14 -19.27 -5.92
CA GLU A 263 -1.53 -20.19 -6.98
C GLU A 263 -1.65 -19.45 -8.31
N GLY A 264 -1.25 -20.08 -9.42
CA GLY A 264 -1.26 -19.44 -10.73
C GLY A 264 -0.82 -20.38 -11.83
N VAL A 265 -0.30 -19.83 -12.92
CA VAL A 265 0.20 -20.57 -14.08
C VAL A 265 1.68 -20.22 -14.29
N GLY A 266 2.50 -21.22 -14.64
CA GLY A 266 3.94 -21.06 -14.84
C GLY A 266 4.64 -20.56 -13.57
N HIS A 267 5.62 -19.69 -13.72
CA HIS A 267 6.41 -19.18 -12.59
C HIS A 267 5.58 -18.38 -11.55
N ALA A 268 4.41 -17.88 -11.95
CA ALA A 268 3.49 -17.24 -11.00
C ALA A 268 2.75 -18.23 -10.08
N ASN A 269 2.93 -19.54 -10.26
CA ASN A 269 2.42 -20.58 -9.38
C ASN A 269 3.44 -20.93 -8.29
N HIS A 270 3.54 -20.07 -7.28
CA HIS A 270 4.51 -20.24 -6.20
C HIS A 270 4.29 -21.52 -5.39
N ALA A 271 3.03 -21.92 -5.20
CA ALA A 271 2.68 -23.16 -4.52
C ALA A 271 3.24 -24.41 -5.24
N GLY A 272 3.45 -24.35 -6.56
CA GLY A 272 3.95 -25.48 -7.35
C GLY A 272 5.44 -25.73 -7.22
N TRP A 273 6.24 -24.71 -6.97
CA TRP A 273 7.69 -24.81 -6.93
C TRP A 273 8.33 -24.54 -5.55
N GLN A 274 7.60 -24.06 -4.56
CA GLN A 274 8.11 -23.84 -3.20
C GLN A 274 8.53 -25.14 -2.49
N GLY A 275 9.45 -25.05 -1.53
CA GLY A 275 9.84 -26.15 -0.65
C GLY A 275 10.63 -27.26 -1.34
N LYS A 276 11.23 -26.99 -2.50
CA LYS A 276 11.99 -27.97 -3.26
C LYS A 276 13.44 -27.53 -3.43
N VAL A 277 14.28 -28.52 -3.72
CA VAL A 277 15.68 -28.31 -4.09
C VAL A 277 15.81 -28.21 -5.59
N TYR A 278 16.61 -27.25 -6.06
CA TYR A 278 16.86 -27.00 -7.47
C TYR A 278 18.35 -26.92 -7.77
N ARG A 279 18.74 -27.26 -8.98
CA ARG A 279 20.08 -27.03 -9.49
C ARG A 279 20.21 -25.63 -10.07
N VAL A 280 21.29 -24.93 -9.73
CA VAL A 280 21.54 -23.54 -10.16
C VAL A 280 21.78 -23.46 -11.67
N GLN A 281 22.57 -24.39 -12.21
CA GLN A 281 22.89 -24.45 -13.64
C GLN A 281 22.59 -25.83 -14.22
N GLY A 282 21.73 -25.88 -15.25
CA GLY A 282 21.29 -27.10 -15.88
C GLY A 282 20.37 -27.93 -14.98
N ALA A 283 20.13 -29.17 -15.38
CA ALA A 283 19.40 -30.19 -14.61
C ALA A 283 20.22 -31.49 -14.63
N ASP A 284 20.05 -32.37 -13.61
CA ASP A 284 20.80 -33.61 -13.51
C ASP A 284 19.92 -34.87 -13.45
N GLY A 285 18.63 -34.69 -13.68
CA GLY A 285 17.63 -35.78 -13.66
C GLY A 285 17.04 -36.05 -12.27
N GLU A 286 17.67 -35.61 -11.18
CA GLU A 286 17.14 -35.63 -9.81
C GLU A 286 16.57 -34.29 -9.43
N TYR A 287 17.26 -33.19 -9.78
CA TYR A 287 16.88 -31.82 -9.47
C TYR A 287 16.62 -30.99 -10.73
N GLU A 288 15.48 -30.31 -10.76
CA GLU A 288 15.12 -29.39 -11.85
C GLU A 288 16.02 -28.15 -11.85
N ASN A 289 16.11 -27.47 -13.00
CA ASN A 289 16.81 -26.20 -13.07
C ASN A 289 16.03 -25.09 -12.34
N LEU A 290 16.72 -24.27 -11.55
CA LEU A 290 16.12 -23.19 -10.76
C LEU A 290 15.37 -22.18 -11.64
N GLU A 291 15.97 -21.70 -12.73
CA GLU A 291 15.36 -20.70 -13.60
C GLU A 291 14.14 -21.26 -14.33
N GLU A 292 14.25 -22.46 -14.88
CA GLU A 292 13.16 -23.11 -15.62
C GLU A 292 11.94 -23.37 -14.72
N ALA A 293 12.18 -23.74 -13.46
CA ALA A 293 11.11 -24.08 -12.51
C ALA A 293 10.48 -22.83 -11.86
N THR A 294 11.30 -21.85 -11.49
CA THR A 294 10.88 -20.72 -10.63
C THR A 294 10.88 -19.37 -11.32
N GLY A 295 11.50 -19.26 -12.50
CA GLY A 295 11.67 -18.01 -13.24
C GLY A 295 12.75 -17.07 -12.69
N TYR A 296 13.50 -17.48 -11.66
CA TYR A 296 14.57 -16.63 -11.11
C TYR A 296 15.83 -16.69 -11.99
N PRO A 297 16.45 -15.54 -12.34
CA PRO A 297 16.09 -14.16 -12.02
C PRO A 297 15.21 -13.49 -13.11
N SER A 298 14.86 -14.17 -14.18
CA SER A 298 14.36 -13.59 -15.45
C SER A 298 12.90 -13.17 -15.40
N ASP A 299 12.04 -13.89 -14.66
CA ASP A 299 10.61 -13.61 -14.59
C ASP A 299 10.23 -12.83 -13.32
N PRO A 300 9.76 -11.57 -13.46
CA PRO A 300 9.36 -10.77 -12.30
C PRO A 300 8.15 -11.31 -11.54
N LYS A 301 7.47 -12.35 -12.03
CA LYS A 301 6.37 -13.04 -11.36
C LYS A 301 6.82 -14.29 -10.60
N GLY A 302 8.06 -14.71 -10.78
CA GLY A 302 8.66 -15.88 -10.16
C GLY A 302 9.28 -15.64 -8.79
N LEU A 303 10.27 -16.46 -8.46
CA LEU A 303 11.02 -16.39 -7.19
C LEU A 303 11.73 -15.03 -7.04
N CYS A 304 11.67 -14.44 -5.84
CA CYS A 304 12.14 -13.08 -5.52
C CYS A 304 11.49 -11.97 -6.37
N GLY A 305 10.45 -12.25 -7.14
CA GLY A 305 9.72 -11.30 -7.94
C GLY A 305 8.64 -10.54 -7.16
N TYR A 306 7.67 -9.96 -7.88
CA TYR A 306 6.62 -9.12 -7.28
C TYR A 306 5.78 -9.86 -6.23
N ASN A 307 5.80 -9.33 -4.99
CA ASN A 307 5.11 -9.89 -3.83
C ASN A 307 5.50 -11.36 -3.52
N CYS A 308 6.65 -11.82 -3.98
CA CYS A 308 7.22 -13.07 -3.55
C CYS A 308 7.73 -12.93 -2.12
N ARG A 309 7.50 -13.96 -1.30
CA ARG A 309 7.99 -14.07 0.08
C ARG A 309 8.94 -15.23 0.26
N HIS A 310 9.19 -15.96 -0.83
CA HIS A 310 10.12 -17.06 -0.84
C HIS A 310 11.54 -16.52 -0.93
N ALA A 311 12.40 -17.21 -0.24
CA ALA A 311 13.84 -17.08 -0.30
C ALA A 311 14.42 -18.42 -0.74
N PHE A 312 15.70 -18.45 -1.07
CA PHE A 312 16.42 -19.69 -1.34
C PHE A 312 17.79 -19.62 -0.66
N TYR A 313 18.36 -20.77 -0.40
CA TYR A 313 19.61 -20.91 0.32
C TYR A 313 20.37 -22.11 -0.20
N PRO A 314 21.72 -22.15 0.01
CA PRO A 314 22.55 -23.23 -0.50
C PRO A 314 22.14 -24.60 0.06
N PHE A 315 22.25 -25.62 -0.78
CA PHE A 315 21.95 -26.99 -0.44
C PHE A 315 23.08 -27.91 -0.91
N TRP A 316 23.50 -28.85 -0.08
CA TRP A 316 24.56 -29.83 -0.39
C TRP A 316 23.96 -31.23 -0.40
N PRO A 317 23.73 -31.87 -1.58
CA PRO A 317 23.25 -33.23 -1.64
C PRO A 317 24.13 -34.20 -0.87
N GLY A 318 23.52 -35.06 -0.05
CA GLY A 318 24.23 -36.00 0.80
C GLY A 318 24.80 -35.44 2.12
N ILE A 319 24.74 -34.12 2.33
CA ILE A 319 25.12 -33.42 3.59
C ILE A 319 23.91 -32.73 4.18
N SER A 320 23.22 -31.90 3.40
CA SER A 320 21.99 -31.23 3.81
C SER A 320 20.79 -32.16 3.73
N GLU A 321 19.88 -32.05 4.69
CA GLU A 321 18.56 -32.68 4.60
C GLU A 321 17.56 -31.63 4.13
N PRO A 322 16.67 -31.93 3.14
CA PRO A 322 15.62 -31.00 2.75
C PRO A 322 14.73 -30.63 3.94
N THR A 323 14.39 -29.35 4.04
CA THR A 323 13.55 -28.84 5.11
C THR A 323 12.17 -29.48 5.09
N LYS A 324 11.73 -29.99 6.23
CA LYS A 324 10.36 -30.51 6.40
C LYS A 324 9.41 -29.35 6.64
N TRP A 325 8.79 -28.88 5.55
CA TRP A 325 7.82 -27.79 5.61
C TRP A 325 6.50 -28.27 6.20
N GLU A 326 5.91 -27.44 7.05
CA GLU A 326 4.59 -27.72 7.60
C GLU A 326 3.54 -27.66 6.50
N THR A 327 2.63 -28.64 6.49
CA THR A 327 1.52 -28.68 5.56
C THR A 327 0.56 -27.53 5.84
N GLU A 328 0.12 -26.84 4.78
CA GLU A 328 -0.88 -25.78 4.90
C GLU A 328 -2.15 -26.34 5.55
N PRO A 329 -2.74 -25.62 6.53
CA PRO A 329 -4.01 -25.99 7.12
C PRO A 329 -5.12 -26.12 6.07
N GLY A 330 -6.02 -27.08 6.26
CA GLY A 330 -7.21 -27.19 5.42
C GLY A 330 -8.10 -25.94 5.49
N PRO A 331 -9.14 -25.89 4.62
CA PRO A 331 -10.06 -24.76 4.62
C PRO A 331 -10.75 -24.53 5.98
N PHE A 332 -10.96 -23.27 6.32
CA PHE A 332 -11.65 -22.84 7.54
C PHE A 332 -13.13 -22.57 7.25
N GLU A 333 -14.01 -22.98 8.13
CA GLU A 333 -15.41 -22.57 8.07
C GLU A 333 -15.70 -21.51 9.13
N LEU A 334 -16.21 -20.35 8.71
CA LEU A 334 -16.59 -19.26 9.59
C LEU A 334 -17.82 -18.55 9.04
N ASP A 335 -18.87 -18.40 9.87
CA ASP A 335 -20.14 -17.72 9.53
C ASP A 335 -20.77 -18.23 8.23
N GLY A 336 -20.71 -19.55 8.01
CA GLY A 336 -21.27 -20.21 6.82
C GLY A 336 -20.48 -19.98 5.52
N ARG A 337 -19.25 -19.49 5.63
CA ARG A 337 -18.31 -19.33 4.51
C ARG A 337 -17.08 -20.19 4.71
N THR A 338 -16.61 -20.80 3.63
CA THR A 338 -15.36 -21.55 3.61
C THR A 338 -14.24 -20.65 3.08
N TYR A 339 -13.14 -20.58 3.81
CA TYR A 339 -11.96 -19.82 3.44
C TYR A 339 -10.78 -20.77 3.27
N THR A 340 -10.07 -20.71 2.14
CA THR A 340 -8.69 -21.22 2.09
C THR A 340 -7.80 -20.31 2.94
N TYR A 341 -6.59 -20.79 3.30
CA TYR A 341 -5.63 -19.95 4.03
C TYR A 341 -5.34 -18.64 3.29
N TYR A 342 -5.13 -18.71 1.98
CA TYR A 342 -4.96 -17.53 1.14
C TYR A 342 -6.16 -16.57 1.21
N GLN A 343 -7.39 -17.08 1.09
CA GLN A 343 -8.60 -16.25 1.18
C GLN A 343 -8.75 -15.60 2.55
N ALA A 344 -8.44 -16.30 3.64
CA ALA A 344 -8.45 -15.76 4.98
C ALA A 344 -7.44 -14.61 5.14
N THR A 345 -6.23 -14.74 4.58
CA THR A 345 -5.25 -13.64 4.56
C THR A 345 -5.71 -12.44 3.74
N GLN A 346 -6.45 -12.64 2.63
CA GLN A 346 -7.02 -11.52 1.86
C GLN A 346 -8.13 -10.80 2.63
N GLU A 347 -8.96 -11.53 3.38
CA GLU A 347 -9.98 -10.95 4.25
C GLU A 347 -9.34 -10.14 5.39
N GLN A 348 -8.28 -10.64 6.03
CA GLN A 348 -7.51 -9.84 6.99
C GLN A 348 -7.02 -8.52 6.38
N ARG A 349 -6.44 -8.56 5.17
CA ARG A 349 -5.97 -7.35 4.47
C ARG A 349 -7.10 -6.39 4.11
N ARG A 350 -8.30 -6.90 3.81
CA ARG A 350 -9.48 -6.08 3.59
C ARG A 350 -9.85 -5.30 4.86
N ARG A 351 -9.93 -5.99 6.01
CA ARG A 351 -10.22 -5.39 7.32
C ARG A 351 -9.15 -4.39 7.75
N GLU A 352 -7.87 -4.71 7.57
CA GLU A 352 -6.75 -3.79 7.80
C GLU A 352 -6.91 -2.48 7.03
N ARG A 353 -7.29 -2.55 5.75
CA ARG A 353 -7.52 -1.34 4.93
C ARG A 353 -8.70 -0.52 5.43
N GLU A 354 -9.76 -1.17 5.88
CA GLU A 354 -10.96 -0.53 6.42
C GLU A 354 -10.65 0.22 7.72
N ILE A 355 -9.93 -0.41 8.65
CA ILE A 355 -9.48 0.23 9.89
C ILE A 355 -8.56 1.43 9.58
N ARG A 356 -7.63 1.31 8.63
CA ARG A 356 -6.80 2.45 8.24
C ARG A 356 -7.61 3.59 7.60
N ALA A 357 -8.66 3.26 6.83
CA ALA A 357 -9.56 4.28 6.28
C ALA A 357 -10.29 5.04 7.41
N LEU A 358 -10.82 4.33 8.40
CA LEU A 358 -11.46 4.94 9.57
C LEU A 358 -10.48 5.83 10.37
N LYS A 359 -9.23 5.44 10.50
CA LYS A 359 -8.21 6.27 11.17
C LYS A 359 -7.89 7.55 10.38
N ARG A 360 -7.85 7.48 9.05
CA ARG A 360 -7.73 8.68 8.21
C ARG A 360 -8.95 9.60 8.35
N GLU A 361 -10.15 9.00 8.42
CA GLU A 361 -11.42 9.70 8.64
C GLU A 361 -11.41 10.44 9.99
N GLU A 362 -11.03 9.76 11.07
CA GLU A 362 -10.87 10.35 12.42
C GLU A 362 -9.91 11.55 12.38
N ALA A 363 -8.71 11.35 11.84
CA ALA A 363 -7.71 12.42 11.76
C ALA A 363 -8.17 13.62 10.92
N ALA A 364 -8.91 13.38 9.85
CA ALA A 364 -9.46 14.44 9.01
C ALA A 364 -10.55 15.24 9.72
N TYR A 365 -11.46 14.58 10.47
CA TYR A 365 -12.47 15.25 11.30
C TYR A 365 -11.82 16.05 12.43
N GLU A 366 -10.81 15.53 13.11
CA GLU A 366 -10.06 16.26 14.14
C GLU A 366 -9.40 17.51 13.56
N ALA A 367 -8.72 17.39 12.43
CA ALA A 367 -8.06 18.48 11.74
C ALA A 367 -9.04 19.60 11.31
N ALA A 368 -10.29 19.24 11.04
CA ALA A 368 -11.37 20.15 10.67
C ALA A 368 -12.15 20.71 11.89
N GLY A 369 -11.85 20.24 13.10
CA GLY A 369 -12.55 20.65 14.33
C GLY A 369 -13.93 19.98 14.51
N LEU A 370 -14.25 18.95 13.73
CA LEU A 370 -15.52 18.21 13.77
C LEU A 370 -15.48 17.11 14.84
N LYS A 371 -15.35 17.51 16.11
CA LYS A 371 -15.06 16.63 17.25
C LYS A 371 -16.04 15.48 17.45
N ASP A 372 -17.32 15.67 17.20
CA ASP A 372 -18.32 14.59 17.40
C ASP A 372 -18.21 13.53 16.30
N LYS A 373 -17.90 13.94 15.08
CA LYS A 373 -17.62 13.02 13.96
C LYS A 373 -16.33 12.23 14.20
N ALA A 374 -15.29 12.88 14.73
CA ALA A 374 -14.05 12.20 15.13
C ALA A 374 -14.31 11.12 16.19
N LYS A 375 -15.12 11.42 17.23
CA LYS A 375 -15.51 10.44 18.25
C LYS A 375 -16.29 9.25 17.67
N GLU A 376 -17.17 9.50 16.69
CA GLU A 376 -17.89 8.43 15.99
C GLU A 376 -16.92 7.54 15.22
N ALA A 377 -15.98 8.11 14.48
CA ALA A 377 -14.94 7.36 13.77
C ALA A 377 -14.08 6.54 14.74
N ALA A 378 -13.64 7.14 15.87
CA ALA A 378 -12.91 6.45 16.94
C ALA A 378 -13.67 5.24 17.51
N ARG A 379 -15.01 5.35 17.64
CA ARG A 379 -15.84 4.23 18.07
C ARG A 379 -15.84 3.09 17.03
N LYS A 380 -16.00 3.43 15.75
CA LYS A 380 -15.96 2.44 14.65
C LYS A 380 -14.60 1.73 14.58
N ILE A 381 -13.48 2.47 14.73
CA ILE A 381 -12.14 1.89 14.79
C ILE A 381 -12.03 0.82 15.87
N ARG A 382 -12.57 1.08 17.06
CA ARG A 382 -12.53 0.09 18.15
C ARG A 382 -13.31 -1.18 17.81
N ILE A 383 -14.51 -1.04 17.25
CA ILE A 383 -15.35 -2.16 16.84
C ILE A 383 -14.63 -3.00 15.76
N GLU A 384 -14.23 -2.37 14.67
CA GLU A 384 -13.56 -3.05 13.56
C GLU A 384 -12.23 -3.71 13.99
N THR A 385 -11.51 -3.11 14.96
CA THR A 385 -10.28 -3.69 15.48
C THR A 385 -10.54 -4.95 16.30
N VAL A 386 -11.63 -5.00 17.07
CA VAL A 386 -12.05 -6.21 17.78
C VAL A 386 -12.45 -7.28 16.77
N GLU A 387 -13.33 -6.97 15.83
CA GLU A 387 -13.77 -7.91 14.80
C GLU A 387 -12.60 -8.44 13.93
N TYR A 388 -11.60 -7.62 13.65
CA TYR A 388 -10.38 -8.06 12.97
C TYR A 388 -9.58 -9.09 13.79
N LYS A 389 -9.46 -8.88 15.12
CA LYS A 389 -8.77 -9.81 16.01
C LYS A 389 -9.54 -11.11 16.16
N ASP A 390 -10.86 -11.01 16.37
CA ASP A 390 -11.74 -12.16 16.51
C ASP A 390 -11.73 -13.04 15.25
N PHE A 391 -11.80 -12.40 14.07
CA PHE A 391 -11.64 -13.10 12.80
C PHE A 391 -10.29 -13.79 12.69
N SER A 392 -9.21 -13.09 13.05
CA SER A 392 -7.85 -13.63 12.97
C SER A 392 -7.65 -14.84 13.90
N GLU A 393 -8.20 -14.78 15.10
CA GLU A 393 -8.19 -15.88 16.08
C GLU A 393 -9.02 -17.07 15.56
N ALA A 394 -10.21 -16.81 15.05
CA ALA A 394 -11.11 -17.85 14.55
C ALA A 394 -10.52 -18.65 13.36
N VAL A 395 -9.73 -17.99 12.49
CA VAL A 395 -9.05 -18.68 11.38
C VAL A 395 -7.62 -19.13 11.72
N GLY A 396 -7.17 -18.96 12.97
CA GLY A 396 -5.83 -19.38 13.41
C GLY A 396 -4.68 -18.62 12.75
N ILE A 397 -4.93 -17.41 12.23
CA ILE A 397 -3.91 -16.58 11.59
C ILE A 397 -3.58 -15.37 12.47
N ARG A 398 -2.29 -15.16 12.75
CA ARG A 398 -1.84 -14.02 13.58
C ARG A 398 -2.41 -12.70 13.08
N ALA A 399 -3.03 -11.92 13.97
CA ALA A 399 -3.45 -10.56 13.69
C ALA A 399 -2.22 -9.62 13.59
N LYS A 400 -1.97 -9.06 12.42
CA LYS A 400 -0.84 -8.15 12.14
C LYS A 400 -1.22 -6.71 12.52
N THR A 401 -1.30 -6.43 13.84
CA THR A 401 -1.76 -5.13 14.36
C THR A 401 -0.83 -3.97 13.99
N GLU A 402 0.44 -4.24 13.71
CA GLU A 402 1.41 -3.29 13.17
C GLU A 402 0.98 -2.69 11.81
N ARG A 403 0.18 -3.42 11.02
CA ARG A 403 -0.36 -2.97 9.74
C ARG A 403 -1.57 -2.05 9.88
N LEU A 404 -2.15 -1.96 11.08
CA LEU A 404 -3.26 -1.04 11.39
C LEU A 404 -2.77 0.37 11.70
N ARG A 405 -1.45 0.57 11.82
CA ARG A 405 -0.88 1.87 12.16
C ARG A 405 -1.07 2.85 11.00
N VAL A 406 -1.52 4.04 11.35
CA VAL A 406 -1.49 5.26 10.55
C VAL A 406 -0.73 6.26 11.40
N VAL A 407 0.16 7.04 10.80
CA VAL A 407 0.99 8.01 11.54
C VAL A 407 0.08 9.08 12.15
N GLU A 408 0.25 9.31 13.46
CA GLU A 408 -0.41 10.38 14.23
C GLU A 408 0.16 11.76 13.95
#